data_6edb763883d121770abbbe7ea3aa858a
#
_entry.id   6edb763883d121770abbbe7ea3aa858a
#
_cell.length_a   1.000
_cell.length_b   1.000
_cell.length_c   1.000
_cell.angle_alpha   90.00
_cell.angle_beta   90.00
_cell.angle_gamma   90.00
#
_symmetry.space_group_name_H-M   'P 1'
#
loop_
_entity.id
_entity.type
_entity.pdbx_description
1 polymer ?
#
loop_
_entity_poly.entity_id
_entity_poly.type
_entity_poly.pdbx_seq_one_letter_code
_entity_poly.pdbx_strand_id
1 'polypeptide(L)'
;MIEHGACYLGRKMKLLLKLSKTVDGVNTLVGRLTMWLILATTLISAGNALVRKIFNVSSNGLLEIQWYLFAAVFMLGAGYGFLKNSHVRIDFISTKLSDRGRNWVDVLGIAFVLIPFGLNTIALGWPFFVQALVSGEMSQNAGGLIRWPAYVLIPLGFALLLLQALSEMVKRVAFLRGEGPDVLNSEDSKSDEQKHLEELEAKTARLLAGDK
;
A
#
# COMPACT_ATOMS: atom_id res chain seq x y z
N MET A 1 -14.60 38.60 13.23
CA MET A 1 -15.17 37.23 13.25
C MET A 1 -14.56 36.29 12.20
N ILE A 2 -14.00 36.80 11.11
CA ILE A 2 -13.40 36.01 10.00
C ILE A 2 -11.99 35.52 10.36
N GLU A 3 -11.17 36.29 11.09
CA GLU A 3 -9.78 35.92 11.47
C GLU A 3 -9.70 34.76 12.48
N HIS A 4 -10.66 34.65 13.40
CA HIS A 4 -10.70 33.52 14.35
C HIS A 4 -11.01 32.18 13.66
N GLY A 5 -11.80 32.19 12.59
CA GLY A 5 -12.12 31.01 11.78
C GLY A 5 -10.91 30.48 11.01
N ALA A 6 -10.11 31.35 10.41
CA ALA A 6 -8.92 30.96 9.62
C ALA A 6 -7.81 30.36 10.51
N CYS A 7 -7.58 30.93 11.69
CA CYS A 7 -6.60 30.41 12.66
C CYS A 7 -7.01 29.02 13.21
N TYR A 8 -8.31 28.82 13.45
CA TYR A 8 -8.84 27.54 13.95
C TYR A 8 -8.80 26.43 12.87
N LEU A 9 -9.09 26.78 11.60
CA LEU A 9 -8.98 25.86 10.47
C LEU A 9 -7.53 25.41 10.25
N GLY A 10 -6.57 26.33 10.27
CA GLY A 10 -5.15 26.02 10.12
C GLY A 10 -4.61 25.11 11.23
N ARG A 11 -5.11 25.27 12.47
CA ARG A 11 -4.73 24.37 13.58
C ARG A 11 -5.27 22.95 13.39
N LYS A 12 -6.51 22.77 12.92
CA LYS A 12 -7.09 21.46 12.60
C LYS A 12 -6.35 20.77 11.46
N MET A 13 -6.02 21.52 10.40
CA MET A 13 -5.27 20.96 9.27
C MET A 13 -3.88 20.47 9.70
N LYS A 14 -3.16 21.24 10.53
CA LYS A 14 -1.86 20.81 11.07
C LYS A 14 -1.97 19.52 11.89
N LEU A 15 -3.04 19.35 12.67
CA LEU A 15 -3.28 18.12 13.42
C LEU A 15 -3.54 16.92 12.48
N LEU A 16 -4.38 17.11 11.46
CA LEU A 16 -4.67 16.08 10.45
C LEU A 16 -3.43 15.66 9.68
N LEU A 17 -2.57 16.63 9.31
CA LEU A 17 -1.28 16.34 8.66
C LEU A 17 -0.31 15.61 9.60
N LYS A 18 -0.35 15.86 10.89
CA LYS A 18 0.45 15.11 11.87
C LYS A 18 -0.02 13.66 12.00
N LEU A 19 -1.33 13.44 12.04
CA LEU A 19 -1.92 12.09 12.03
C LEU A 19 -1.60 11.35 10.73
N SER A 20 -1.69 12.04 9.59
CA SER A 20 -1.29 11.51 8.29
C SER A 20 0.15 10.98 8.30
N LYS A 21 1.12 11.74 8.85
CA LYS A 21 2.52 11.28 8.99
C LYS A 21 2.65 10.02 9.85
N THR A 22 1.83 9.87 10.87
CA THR A 22 1.83 8.65 11.70
C THR A 22 1.34 7.45 10.91
N VAL A 23 0.27 7.61 10.14
CA VAL A 23 -0.25 6.56 9.23
C VAL A 23 0.79 6.18 8.17
N ASP A 24 1.46 7.17 7.58
CA ASP A 24 2.55 6.94 6.62
C ASP A 24 3.69 6.14 7.26
N GLY A 25 4.05 6.44 8.50
CA GLY A 25 5.06 5.71 9.26
C GLY A 25 4.66 4.24 9.50
N VAL A 26 3.41 3.99 9.89
CA VAL A 26 2.89 2.63 10.08
C VAL A 26 2.92 1.84 8.76
N ASN A 27 2.41 2.40 7.66
CA ASN A 27 2.43 1.74 6.37
C ASN A 27 3.86 1.52 5.83
N THR A 28 4.78 2.44 6.11
CA THR A 28 6.21 2.26 5.78
C THR A 28 6.83 1.10 6.56
N LEU A 29 6.53 0.99 7.86
CA LEU A 29 7.01 -0.13 8.67
C LEU A 29 6.45 -1.46 8.16
N VAL A 30 5.13 -1.53 7.93
CA VAL A 30 4.48 -2.72 7.36
C VAL A 30 5.07 -3.07 6.00
N GLY A 31 5.28 -2.10 5.11
CA GLY A 31 5.90 -2.31 3.81
C GLY A 31 7.33 -2.87 3.90
N ARG A 32 8.13 -2.43 4.88
CA ARG A 32 9.45 -3.01 5.14
C ARG A 32 9.36 -4.46 5.64
N LEU A 33 8.39 -4.76 6.48
CA LEU A 33 8.16 -6.11 6.97
C LEU A 33 7.72 -7.06 5.84
N THR A 34 6.90 -6.58 4.89
CA THR A 34 6.49 -7.40 3.74
C THR A 34 7.66 -7.80 2.83
N MET A 35 8.74 -7.00 2.75
CA MET A 35 9.95 -7.40 2.03
C MET A 35 10.59 -8.66 2.64
N TRP A 36 10.62 -8.78 3.96
CA TRP A 36 11.11 -9.99 4.65
C TRP A 36 10.19 -11.19 4.44
N LEU A 37 8.86 -10.96 4.32
CA LEU A 37 7.91 -12.03 3.99
C LEU A 37 8.14 -12.57 2.57
N ILE A 38 8.51 -11.72 1.61
CA ILE A 38 8.88 -12.16 0.25
C ILE A 38 10.10 -13.07 0.32
N LEU A 39 11.14 -12.67 1.05
CA LEU A 39 12.35 -13.52 1.23
C LEU A 39 11.98 -14.85 1.88
N ALA A 40 11.19 -14.83 2.96
CA ALA A 40 10.74 -16.05 3.63
C ALA A 40 9.95 -16.97 2.68
N THR A 41 9.02 -16.41 1.91
CA THR A 41 8.23 -17.16 0.92
C THR A 41 9.14 -17.81 -0.12
N THR A 42 10.12 -17.08 -0.63
CA THR A 42 11.09 -17.58 -1.62
C THR A 42 11.92 -18.73 -1.06
N LEU A 43 12.44 -18.58 0.16
CA LEU A 43 13.25 -19.62 0.82
C LEU A 43 12.42 -20.87 1.11
N ILE A 44 11.20 -20.74 1.60
CA ILE A 44 10.29 -21.87 1.84
C ILE A 44 9.96 -22.57 0.52
N SER A 45 9.68 -21.82 -0.55
CA SER A 45 9.37 -22.35 -1.88
C SER A 45 10.54 -23.15 -2.46
N ALA A 46 11.74 -22.55 -2.42
CA ALA A 46 12.96 -23.21 -2.89
C ALA A 46 13.28 -24.46 -2.05
N GLY A 47 13.19 -24.35 -0.71
CA GLY A 47 13.41 -25.48 0.20
C GLY A 47 12.43 -26.63 -0.05
N ASN A 48 11.12 -26.32 -0.19
CA ASN A 48 10.11 -27.33 -0.50
C ASN A 48 10.37 -28.02 -1.85
N ALA A 49 10.80 -27.27 -2.86
CA ALA A 49 11.15 -27.82 -4.18
C ALA A 49 12.36 -28.77 -4.11
N LEU A 50 13.39 -28.41 -3.34
CA LEU A 50 14.57 -29.25 -3.12
C LEU A 50 14.22 -30.53 -2.36
N VAL A 51 13.49 -30.43 -1.26
CA VAL A 51 13.03 -31.60 -0.46
C VAL A 51 12.20 -32.55 -1.32
N ARG A 52 11.29 -32.02 -2.11
CA ARG A 52 10.48 -32.82 -3.01
C ARG A 52 11.32 -33.55 -4.07
N LYS A 53 12.35 -32.91 -4.60
CA LYS A 53 13.21 -33.50 -5.63
C LYS A 53 14.15 -34.54 -5.06
N ILE A 54 14.71 -34.33 -3.86
CA ILE A 54 15.71 -35.20 -3.26
C ILE A 54 15.06 -36.38 -2.54
N PHE A 55 14.00 -36.13 -1.78
CA PHE A 55 13.38 -37.14 -0.90
C PHE A 55 12.07 -37.69 -1.42
N ASN A 56 11.57 -37.15 -2.53
CA ASN A 56 10.27 -37.53 -3.10
C ASN A 56 9.07 -37.31 -2.14
N VAL A 57 9.23 -36.41 -1.16
CA VAL A 57 8.22 -36.08 -0.14
C VAL A 57 7.71 -34.67 -0.40
N SER A 58 6.39 -34.50 -0.43
CA SER A 58 5.74 -33.19 -0.56
C SER A 58 4.85 -32.92 0.65
N SER A 59 4.90 -31.69 1.17
CA SER A 59 4.04 -31.24 2.26
C SER A 59 3.03 -30.20 1.74
N ASN A 60 1.73 -30.51 1.85
CA ASN A 60 0.68 -29.56 1.52
C ASN A 60 0.69 -28.35 2.46
N GLY A 61 1.03 -28.54 3.74
CA GLY A 61 1.18 -27.46 4.69
C GLY A 61 2.25 -26.43 4.27
N LEU A 62 3.40 -26.88 3.70
CA LEU A 62 4.42 -25.96 3.17
C LEU A 62 3.94 -25.21 1.93
N LEU A 63 3.11 -25.81 1.08
CA LEU A 63 2.51 -25.11 -0.06
C LEU A 63 1.49 -24.06 0.42
N GLU A 64 0.69 -24.38 1.42
CA GLU A 64 -0.32 -23.47 1.94
C GLU A 64 0.30 -22.28 2.69
N ILE A 65 1.38 -22.50 3.47
CA ILE A 65 2.07 -21.38 4.13
C ILE A 65 2.67 -20.40 3.13
N GLN A 66 3.13 -20.86 1.96
CA GLN A 66 3.56 -19.99 0.88
C GLN A 66 2.43 -19.08 0.39
N TRP A 67 1.23 -19.64 0.19
CA TRP A 67 0.06 -18.86 -0.23
C TRP A 67 -0.37 -17.84 0.85
N TYR A 68 -0.29 -18.21 2.13
CA TYR A 68 -0.61 -17.31 3.24
C TYR A 68 0.39 -16.15 3.31
N LEU A 69 1.68 -16.44 3.16
CA LEU A 69 2.71 -15.41 3.12
C LEU A 69 2.56 -14.51 1.89
N PHE A 70 2.24 -15.08 0.74
CA PHE A 70 1.93 -14.30 -0.46
C PHE A 70 0.72 -13.39 -0.26
N ALA A 71 -0.37 -13.92 0.29
CA ALA A 71 -1.55 -13.13 0.63
C ALA A 71 -1.21 -12.00 1.62
N ALA A 72 -0.37 -12.28 2.63
CA ALA A 72 0.10 -11.26 3.56
C ALA A 72 0.89 -10.15 2.86
N VAL A 73 1.81 -10.49 1.95
CA VAL A 73 2.58 -9.51 1.17
C VAL A 73 1.64 -8.59 0.37
N PHE A 74 0.68 -9.14 -0.36
CA PHE A 74 -0.23 -8.35 -1.18
C PHE A 74 -1.19 -7.51 -0.34
N MET A 75 -1.83 -8.10 0.65
CA MET A 75 -2.84 -7.41 1.44
C MET A 75 -2.22 -6.34 2.36
N LEU A 76 -1.16 -6.67 3.08
CA LEU A 76 -0.51 -5.71 3.99
C LEU A 76 0.36 -4.69 3.25
N GLY A 77 0.94 -5.08 2.12
CA GLY A 77 1.76 -4.19 1.28
C GLY A 77 0.95 -3.16 0.48
N ALA A 78 -0.36 -3.36 0.31
CA ALA A 78 -1.21 -2.48 -0.50
C ALA A 78 -1.19 -1.01 -0.01
N GLY A 79 -1.23 -0.78 1.30
CA GLY A 79 -1.16 0.55 1.89
C GLY A 79 0.18 1.25 1.61
N TYR A 80 1.29 0.51 1.69
CA TYR A 80 2.62 1.02 1.35
C TYR A 80 2.75 1.32 -0.15
N GLY A 81 2.24 0.43 -1.02
CA GLY A 81 2.19 0.67 -2.46
C GLY A 81 1.39 1.94 -2.81
N PHE A 82 0.29 2.18 -2.09
CA PHE A 82 -0.50 3.40 -2.25
C PHE A 82 0.26 4.65 -1.79
N LEU A 83 0.96 4.59 -0.65
CA LEU A 83 1.84 5.66 -0.15
C LEU A 83 2.94 6.02 -1.15
N LYS A 84 3.59 5.00 -1.72
CA LYS A 84 4.69 5.18 -2.70
C LYS A 84 4.21 5.49 -4.11
N ASN A 85 2.90 5.63 -4.31
CA ASN A 85 2.31 5.91 -5.61
C ASN A 85 2.76 4.91 -6.71
N SER A 86 3.02 3.65 -6.29
CA SER A 86 3.59 2.60 -7.13
C SER A 86 2.59 2.02 -8.15
N HIS A 87 1.32 2.42 -8.08
CA HIS A 87 0.33 1.97 -9.05
C HIS A 87 0.51 2.67 -10.39
N VAL A 88 0.49 1.88 -11.47
CA VAL A 88 0.54 2.41 -12.84
C VAL A 88 -0.61 3.41 -13.02
N ARG A 89 -0.26 4.67 -13.22
CA ARG A 89 -1.21 5.71 -13.60
C ARG A 89 -1.31 5.76 -15.12
N ILE A 90 -2.49 6.05 -15.62
CA ILE A 90 -2.65 6.34 -17.05
C ILE A 90 -2.12 7.77 -17.28
N ASP A 91 -0.81 7.89 -17.46
CA ASP A 91 -0.11 9.17 -17.59
C ASP A 91 -0.62 10.00 -18.78
N PHE A 92 -1.16 9.33 -19.79
CA PHE A 92 -1.74 10.01 -20.96
C PHE A 92 -2.88 10.99 -20.63
N ILE A 93 -3.66 10.71 -19.58
CA ILE A 93 -4.71 11.62 -19.10
C ILE A 93 -4.15 12.58 -18.06
N SER A 94 -3.30 12.10 -17.16
CA SER A 94 -2.77 12.88 -16.05
C SER A 94 -1.85 14.01 -16.50
N THR A 95 -1.07 13.82 -17.59
CA THR A 95 -0.19 14.85 -18.18
C THR A 95 -0.94 16.03 -18.79
N LYS A 96 -2.21 15.84 -19.18
CA LYS A 96 -3.06 16.91 -19.72
C LYS A 96 -3.76 17.74 -18.65
N LEU A 97 -3.77 17.29 -17.39
CA LEU A 97 -4.42 17.96 -16.29
C LEU A 97 -3.44 18.85 -15.53
N SER A 98 -3.93 19.99 -15.05
CA SER A 98 -3.17 20.81 -14.10
C SER A 98 -2.95 20.05 -12.78
N ASP A 99 -1.94 20.44 -11.99
CA ASP A 99 -1.65 19.82 -10.70
C ASP A 99 -2.87 19.79 -9.77
N ARG A 100 -3.65 20.87 -9.76
CA ARG A 100 -4.92 20.91 -9.03
C ARG A 100 -5.95 19.94 -9.58
N GLY A 101 -6.05 19.80 -10.90
CA GLY A 101 -6.97 18.88 -11.55
C GLY A 101 -6.65 17.42 -11.21
N ARG A 102 -5.37 17.04 -11.22
CA ARG A 102 -4.91 15.70 -10.82
C ARG A 102 -5.26 15.38 -9.36
N ASN A 103 -4.98 16.32 -8.45
CA ASN A 103 -5.32 16.14 -7.04
C ASN A 103 -6.83 16.01 -6.80
N TRP A 104 -7.67 16.73 -7.58
CA TRP A 104 -9.13 16.58 -7.51
C TRP A 104 -9.61 15.22 -7.98
N VAL A 105 -9.09 14.71 -9.10
CA VAL A 105 -9.41 13.37 -9.61
C VAL A 105 -9.06 12.30 -8.57
N ASP A 106 -7.88 12.41 -7.94
CA ASP A 106 -7.46 11.47 -6.90
C ASP A 106 -8.37 11.53 -5.66
N VAL A 107 -8.74 12.72 -5.20
CA VAL A 107 -9.66 12.88 -4.06
C VAL A 107 -11.02 12.25 -4.35
N LEU A 108 -11.56 12.48 -5.55
CA LEU A 108 -12.84 11.88 -5.97
C LEU A 108 -12.72 10.36 -6.11
N GLY A 109 -11.64 9.86 -6.71
CA GLY A 109 -11.37 8.42 -6.83
C GLY A 109 -11.26 7.74 -5.47
N ILE A 110 -10.54 8.33 -4.51
CA ILE A 110 -10.45 7.83 -3.14
C ILE A 110 -11.84 7.84 -2.48
N ALA A 111 -12.57 8.95 -2.56
CA ALA A 111 -13.83 9.12 -1.84
C ALA A 111 -14.96 8.22 -2.39
N PHE A 112 -15.11 8.14 -3.71
CA PHE A 112 -16.25 7.47 -4.35
C PHE A 112 -15.96 6.04 -4.81
N VAL A 113 -14.70 5.66 -4.97
CA VAL A 113 -14.32 4.31 -5.42
C VAL A 113 -13.63 3.56 -4.30
N LEU A 114 -12.47 4.04 -3.83
CA LEU A 114 -11.63 3.28 -2.92
C LEU A 114 -12.25 3.09 -1.53
N ILE A 115 -12.83 4.15 -0.95
CA ILE A 115 -13.46 4.07 0.37
C ILE A 115 -14.67 3.15 0.36
N PRO A 116 -15.69 3.31 -0.52
CA PRO A 116 -16.83 2.40 -0.55
C PRO A 116 -16.44 0.96 -0.84
N PHE A 117 -15.52 0.74 -1.78
CA PHE A 117 -15.02 -0.59 -2.10
C PHE A 117 -14.31 -1.23 -0.91
N GLY A 118 -13.41 -0.51 -0.25
CA GLY A 118 -12.67 -1.01 0.89
C GLY A 118 -13.56 -1.32 2.09
N LEU A 119 -14.52 -0.44 2.40
CA LEU A 119 -15.49 -0.67 3.49
C LEU A 119 -16.37 -1.90 3.20
N ASN A 120 -16.84 -2.05 1.97
CA ASN A 120 -17.62 -3.22 1.57
C ASN A 120 -16.79 -4.51 1.67
N THR A 121 -15.52 -4.47 1.26
CA THR A 121 -14.63 -5.63 1.35
C THR A 121 -14.35 -6.01 2.82
N ILE A 122 -14.16 -5.04 3.71
CA ILE A 122 -14.03 -5.30 5.16
C ILE A 122 -15.33 -5.91 5.70
N ALA A 123 -16.48 -5.33 5.37
CA ALA A 123 -17.78 -5.79 5.86
C ALA A 123 -18.08 -7.23 5.42
N LEU A 124 -17.73 -7.59 4.19
CA LEU A 124 -17.89 -8.95 3.68
C LEU A 124 -16.80 -9.92 4.19
N GLY A 125 -15.57 -9.47 4.32
CA GLY A 125 -14.44 -10.30 4.75
C GLY A 125 -14.47 -10.62 6.26
N TRP A 126 -15.00 -9.72 7.07
CA TRP A 126 -15.05 -9.89 8.52
C TRP A 126 -15.82 -11.15 8.98
N PRO A 127 -17.04 -11.44 8.48
CA PRO A 127 -17.75 -12.67 8.82
C PRO A 127 -16.99 -13.94 8.46
N PHE A 128 -16.31 -13.98 7.31
CA PHE A 128 -15.48 -15.13 6.92
C PHE A 128 -14.34 -15.38 7.90
N PHE A 129 -13.66 -14.33 8.33
CA PHE A 129 -12.63 -14.43 9.35
C PHE A 129 -13.19 -14.96 10.66
N VAL A 130 -14.29 -14.36 11.18
CA VAL A 130 -14.90 -14.77 12.44
C VAL A 130 -15.40 -16.21 12.37
N GLN A 131 -16.06 -16.60 11.29
CA GLN A 131 -16.52 -17.99 11.09
C GLN A 131 -15.35 -18.97 11.11
N ALA A 132 -14.28 -18.71 10.36
CA ALA A 132 -13.12 -19.59 10.33
C ALA A 132 -12.38 -19.67 11.66
N LEU A 133 -12.36 -18.56 12.43
CA LEU A 133 -11.78 -18.52 13.77
C LEU A 133 -12.58 -19.34 14.78
N VAL A 134 -13.91 -19.20 14.77
CA VAL A 134 -14.81 -19.89 15.74
C VAL A 134 -14.95 -21.37 15.40
N SER A 135 -15.07 -21.72 14.11
CA SER A 135 -15.20 -23.11 13.68
C SER A 135 -13.90 -23.90 13.72
N GLY A 136 -12.75 -23.21 13.81
CA GLY A 136 -11.44 -23.84 13.68
C GLY A 136 -11.24 -24.48 12.28
N GLU A 137 -11.87 -23.92 11.25
CA GLU A 137 -11.83 -24.44 9.89
C GLU A 137 -10.41 -24.68 9.39
N MET A 138 -10.16 -25.92 8.96
CA MET A 138 -8.89 -26.34 8.37
C MET A 138 -9.01 -26.48 6.86
N SER A 139 -7.86 -26.45 6.19
CA SER A 139 -7.79 -26.76 4.77
C SER A 139 -8.29 -28.17 4.47
N GLN A 140 -8.91 -28.37 3.32
CA GLN A 140 -9.37 -29.68 2.85
C GLN A 140 -8.21 -30.56 2.36
N ASN A 141 -7.00 -30.03 2.21
CA ASN A 141 -5.83 -30.78 1.81
C ASN A 141 -5.31 -31.62 2.97
N ALA A 142 -4.84 -32.84 2.71
CA ALA A 142 -4.22 -33.70 3.70
C ALA A 142 -2.98 -33.00 4.31
N GLY A 143 -2.96 -32.80 5.64
CA GLY A 143 -1.91 -32.04 6.32
C GLY A 143 -1.93 -30.53 6.09
N GLY A 144 -3.09 -29.99 5.66
CA GLY A 144 -3.29 -28.57 5.43
C GLY A 144 -3.40 -27.74 6.72
N LEU A 145 -3.34 -26.43 6.60
CA LEU A 145 -3.29 -25.49 7.69
C LEU A 145 -4.68 -24.94 8.08
N ILE A 146 -4.74 -24.32 9.27
CA ILE A 146 -5.91 -23.60 9.76
C ILE A 146 -6.13 -22.33 8.91
N ARG A 147 -7.37 -22.03 8.50
CA ARG A 147 -7.67 -21.01 7.48
C ARG A 147 -7.80 -19.59 8.01
N TRP A 148 -8.13 -19.37 9.28
CA TRP A 148 -8.38 -18.03 9.81
C TRP A 148 -7.23 -17.04 9.59
N PRO A 149 -5.92 -17.44 9.59
CA PRO A 149 -4.85 -16.47 9.36
C PRO A 149 -4.84 -15.89 7.93
N ALA A 150 -5.31 -16.65 6.95
CA ALA A 150 -5.47 -16.15 5.59
C ALA A 150 -6.67 -15.19 5.48
N TYR A 151 -7.78 -15.52 6.14
CA TYR A 151 -9.00 -14.69 6.06
C TYR A 151 -8.88 -13.36 6.79
N VAL A 152 -8.13 -13.27 7.92
CA VAL A 152 -7.90 -12.00 8.62
C VAL A 152 -7.09 -11.00 7.79
N LEU A 153 -6.27 -11.47 6.86
CA LEU A 153 -5.47 -10.59 5.99
C LEU A 153 -6.34 -9.69 5.12
N ILE A 154 -7.54 -10.14 4.74
CA ILE A 154 -8.45 -9.36 3.90
C ILE A 154 -8.92 -8.09 4.65
N PRO A 155 -9.65 -8.18 5.77
CA PRO A 155 -10.10 -6.99 6.49
C PRO A 155 -8.94 -6.15 7.02
N LEU A 156 -7.84 -6.77 7.47
CA LEU A 156 -6.68 -6.07 7.99
C LEU A 156 -5.95 -5.27 6.89
N GLY A 157 -5.71 -5.90 5.74
CA GLY A 157 -5.05 -5.24 4.60
C GLY A 157 -5.88 -4.07 4.06
N PHE A 158 -7.20 -4.25 3.91
CA PHE A 158 -8.08 -3.17 3.48
C PHE A 158 -8.22 -2.07 4.54
N ALA A 159 -8.16 -2.38 5.82
CA ALA A 159 -8.13 -1.37 6.87
C ALA A 159 -6.85 -0.50 6.78
N LEU A 160 -5.68 -1.10 6.59
CA LEU A 160 -4.43 -0.38 6.37
C LEU A 160 -4.46 0.47 5.09
N LEU A 161 -5.01 -0.08 4.00
CA LEU A 161 -5.18 0.64 2.75
C LEU A 161 -6.12 1.84 2.90
N LEU A 162 -7.26 1.68 3.59
CA LEU A 162 -8.21 2.78 3.84
C LEU A 162 -7.61 3.86 4.73
N LEU A 163 -6.84 3.49 5.77
CA LEU A 163 -6.12 4.45 6.60
C LEU A 163 -5.14 5.28 5.74
N GLN A 164 -4.41 4.62 4.84
CA GLN A 164 -3.51 5.31 3.92
C GLN A 164 -4.28 6.19 2.93
N ALA A 165 -5.39 5.71 2.39
CA ALA A 165 -6.22 6.47 1.47
C ALA A 165 -6.77 7.76 2.12
N LEU A 166 -7.20 7.69 3.38
CA LEU A 166 -7.61 8.86 4.15
C LEU A 166 -6.44 9.81 4.41
N SER A 167 -5.25 9.28 4.74
CA SER A 167 -4.02 10.07 4.88
C SER A 167 -3.71 10.83 3.61
N GLU A 168 -3.72 10.17 2.47
CA GLU A 168 -3.47 10.75 1.16
C GLU A 168 -4.54 11.80 0.77
N MET A 169 -5.81 11.53 1.06
CA MET A 169 -6.89 12.48 0.83
C MET A 169 -6.69 13.78 1.63
N VAL A 170 -6.30 13.67 2.91
CA VAL A 170 -6.01 14.84 3.76
C VAL A 170 -4.87 15.68 3.16
N LYS A 171 -3.79 15.06 2.72
CA LYS A 171 -2.64 15.76 2.10
C LYS A 171 -3.03 16.49 0.82
N ARG A 172 -3.81 15.84 -0.06
CA ARG A 172 -4.31 16.45 -1.31
C ARG A 172 -5.26 17.61 -1.05
N VAL A 173 -6.16 17.47 -0.09
CA VAL A 173 -7.06 18.56 0.32
C VAL A 173 -6.25 19.73 0.91
N ALA A 174 -5.19 19.47 1.69
CA ALA A 174 -4.30 20.52 2.19
C ALA A 174 -3.61 21.27 1.05
N PHE A 175 -3.10 20.57 0.04
CA PHE A 175 -2.53 21.18 -1.16
C PHE A 175 -3.55 22.04 -1.93
N LEU A 176 -4.75 21.51 -2.16
CA LEU A 176 -5.83 22.26 -2.86
C LEU A 176 -6.23 23.55 -2.14
N ARG A 177 -6.07 23.60 -0.80
CA ARG A 177 -6.28 24.79 0.02
C ARG A 177 -5.06 25.72 0.10
N GLY A 178 -3.92 25.32 -0.46
CA GLY A 178 -2.67 26.07 -0.37
C GLY A 178 -1.97 25.96 0.99
N GLU A 179 -2.33 24.98 1.82
CA GLU A 179 -1.78 24.77 3.16
C GLU A 179 -0.71 23.66 3.21
N GLY A 180 -0.34 23.08 2.08
CA GLY A 180 0.64 21.99 2.00
C GLY A 180 1.28 21.85 0.62
N PRO A 181 2.40 21.08 0.52
CA PRO A 181 3.05 20.79 -0.75
C PRO A 181 2.22 19.82 -1.60
N ASP A 182 2.48 19.80 -2.91
CA ASP A 182 1.88 18.81 -3.81
C ASP A 182 2.48 17.43 -3.55
N VAL A 183 1.63 16.50 -3.11
CA VAL A 183 2.05 15.13 -2.78
C VAL A 183 2.44 14.35 -4.03
N LEU A 184 1.87 14.70 -5.19
CA LEU A 184 2.17 14.02 -6.46
C LEU A 184 3.57 14.34 -6.99
N ASN A 185 4.08 15.51 -6.65
CA ASN A 185 5.41 15.99 -7.02
C ASN A 185 6.43 15.87 -5.87
N SER A 186 6.06 15.30 -4.74
CA SER A 186 6.99 15.09 -3.63
C SER A 186 7.94 13.93 -3.92
N GLU A 187 9.19 14.05 -3.48
CA GLU A 187 10.19 12.99 -3.64
C GLU A 187 9.80 11.67 -2.96
N ASP A 188 9.00 11.73 -1.90
CA ASP A 188 8.50 10.56 -1.19
C ASP A 188 7.43 9.77 -1.98
N SER A 189 6.77 10.40 -2.95
CA SER A 189 5.76 9.77 -3.81
C SER A 189 6.32 9.24 -5.12
N LYS A 190 7.57 9.60 -5.47
CA LYS A 190 8.22 9.06 -6.67
C LYS A 190 8.56 7.59 -6.44
N SER A 191 8.26 6.75 -7.43
CA SER A 191 8.68 5.35 -7.40
C SER A 191 10.21 5.28 -7.45
N ASP A 192 10.80 4.20 -6.92
CA ASP A 192 12.25 4.01 -6.95
C ASP A 192 12.79 3.99 -8.40
N GLU A 193 11.95 3.55 -9.35
CA GLU A 193 12.24 3.58 -10.78
C GLU A 193 12.32 5.02 -11.33
N GLN A 194 11.40 5.89 -10.93
CA GLN A 194 11.42 7.31 -11.32
C GLN A 194 12.64 8.03 -10.76
N LYS A 195 13.03 7.75 -9.51
CA LYS A 195 14.26 8.30 -8.91
C LYS A 195 15.49 7.85 -9.69
N HIS A 196 15.53 6.57 -10.06
CA HIS A 196 16.66 6.02 -10.81
C HIS A 196 16.77 6.61 -12.22
N LEU A 197 15.64 6.82 -12.90
CA LEU A 197 15.61 7.51 -14.21
C LEU A 197 16.11 8.95 -14.10
N GLU A 198 15.64 9.72 -13.11
CA GLU A 198 16.12 11.09 -12.88
C GLU A 198 17.61 11.15 -12.56
N GLU A 199 18.14 10.18 -11.79
CA GLU A 199 19.58 10.08 -11.52
C GLU A 199 20.38 9.78 -12.80
N LEU A 200 19.87 8.91 -13.66
CA LEU A 200 20.51 8.59 -14.94
C LEU A 200 20.49 9.80 -15.89
N GLU A 201 19.39 10.51 -15.99
CA GLU A 201 19.27 11.72 -16.78
C GLU A 201 20.21 12.81 -16.27
N ALA A 202 20.30 13.02 -14.96
CA ALA A 202 21.20 13.98 -14.35
C ALA A 202 22.68 13.61 -14.59
N LYS A 203 23.04 12.33 -14.55
CA LYS A 203 24.39 11.85 -14.88
C LYS A 203 24.72 12.07 -16.36
N THR A 204 23.78 11.75 -17.25
CA THR A 204 23.95 11.95 -18.69
C THR A 204 24.12 13.43 -19.03
N ALA A 205 23.31 14.31 -18.43
CA ALA A 205 23.44 15.75 -18.62
C ALA A 205 24.79 16.30 -18.13
N ARG A 206 25.33 15.77 -17.02
CA ARG A 206 26.69 16.15 -16.53
C ARG A 206 27.79 15.69 -17.46
N LEU A 207 27.70 14.50 -18.01
CA LEU A 207 28.67 13.99 -18.98
C LEU A 207 28.68 14.81 -20.27
N LEU A 208 27.51 15.18 -20.80
CA LEU A 208 27.36 16.01 -21.97
C LEU A 208 27.83 17.47 -21.75
N ALA A 209 27.74 17.98 -20.51
CA ALA A 209 28.21 19.32 -20.14
C ALA A 209 29.72 19.36 -19.86
N GLY A 210 30.32 18.24 -19.43
CA GLY A 210 31.75 18.15 -19.10
C GLY A 210 32.66 17.93 -20.31
N ASP A 211 32.10 17.67 -21.50
CA ASP A 211 32.83 17.44 -22.73
C ASP A 211 32.98 18.73 -23.58
N LYS A 212 32.82 19.88 -22.98
CA LYS A 212 33.10 21.22 -23.50
C LYS A 212 34.17 21.90 -22.67
#